data_5eca270d937bd9f751d5db6d4155b7d5
#
_entry.id   5eca270d937bd9f751d5db6d4155b7d5
#
_cell.length_a   1.000
_cell.length_b   1.000
_cell.length_c   1.000
_cell.angle_alpha   90.00
_cell.angle_beta   90.00
_cell.angle_gamma   90.00
#
_symmetry.space_group_name_H-M   'P 1'
#
loop_
_entity.id
_entity.type
_entity.pdbx_description
1 polymer ?
#
loop_
_entity_poly.entity_id
_entity_poly.type
_entity_poly.pdbx_seq_one_letter_code
_entity_poly.pdbx_strand_id
1 'polypeptide(L)'
;MTDTSEARSADGAAHATQQSRLRRLMRYIPLIVPVLLWTVPCWVLLHTGQHWPLPVTLGGTALFALGLIGMPLAMARGHGRRQQDRAAIVGDTLLGASWVLFTWSILLGVLLRLALTVAGVGNGQNRARIVSWVVLGVAAGLLVWGYAEARRVPRVRRLDVQLPRLGAGLDGTRVVLITDTHYGPLDRARWSARVCEKVNTLEADLVCHTGDIADGTAQRRRAQAAPLGTVRATRARVYVTGNHEYYSEAQGWVDLMDELGWEPLRNRHLLLERGGDTLVVAGVDDVTAESSGLAGHRAHLAGALNGADPDLPVLLLAHQPKFVDRAAADGIDLQLSGHTHGGQIWPFHHLVRIDQPALAGLSRHGTRTLLYTSRGTGFWGPPFRVFAPSEITLLVLRSPHLPTSP
;
A
#
# COMPACT_ATOMS: atom_id res chain seq x y z
N MET A 1 -39.92 -31.76 -8.79
CA MET A 1 -38.94 -30.78 -9.37
C MET A 1 -39.15 -29.33 -8.88
N THR A 2 -39.88 -29.11 -7.81
CA THR A 2 -40.26 -27.77 -7.28
C THR A 2 -39.44 -27.30 -6.09
N ASP A 3 -38.61 -28.15 -5.46
CA ASP A 3 -37.94 -27.86 -4.19
C ASP A 3 -36.56 -27.13 -4.32
N THR A 4 -35.91 -27.22 -5.48
CA THR A 4 -34.60 -26.61 -5.71
C THR A 4 -34.63 -25.13 -6.13
N SER A 5 -35.79 -24.63 -6.58
CA SER A 5 -35.95 -23.22 -7.00
C SER A 5 -36.25 -22.31 -5.80
N GLU A 6 -37.01 -22.79 -4.83
CA GLU A 6 -37.34 -22.04 -3.61
C GLU A 6 -36.11 -21.89 -2.68
N ALA A 7 -35.28 -22.94 -2.56
CA ALA A 7 -34.02 -22.89 -1.79
C ALA A 7 -33.01 -21.88 -2.37
N ARG A 8 -32.87 -21.80 -3.70
CA ARG A 8 -32.00 -20.80 -4.36
C ARG A 8 -32.54 -19.38 -4.22
N SER A 9 -33.85 -19.18 -4.20
CA SER A 9 -34.48 -17.87 -4.01
C SER A 9 -34.31 -17.38 -2.54
N ALA A 10 -34.40 -18.26 -1.57
CA ALA A 10 -34.21 -17.97 -0.16
C ALA A 10 -32.72 -17.61 0.16
N ASP A 11 -31.77 -18.34 -0.43
CA ASP A 11 -30.32 -18.02 -0.31
C ASP A 11 -29.99 -16.68 -0.96
N GLY A 12 -30.53 -16.38 -2.12
CA GLY A 12 -30.36 -15.08 -2.79
C GLY A 12 -30.92 -13.91 -1.98
N ALA A 13 -32.09 -14.09 -1.35
CA ALA A 13 -32.69 -13.08 -0.48
C ALA A 13 -31.91 -12.90 0.84
N ALA A 14 -31.37 -13.97 1.42
CA ALA A 14 -30.51 -13.91 2.61
C ALA A 14 -29.20 -13.19 2.32
N HIS A 15 -28.54 -13.49 1.20
CA HIS A 15 -27.33 -12.79 0.74
C HIS A 15 -27.57 -11.31 0.46
N ALA A 16 -28.67 -10.95 -0.21
CA ALA A 16 -29.02 -9.54 -0.45
C ALA A 16 -29.29 -8.78 0.85
N THR A 17 -29.96 -9.42 1.82
CA THR A 17 -30.23 -8.84 3.15
C THR A 17 -28.95 -8.66 3.96
N GLN A 18 -28.04 -9.62 3.91
CA GLN A 18 -26.73 -9.54 4.57
C GLN A 18 -25.86 -8.45 3.97
N GLN A 19 -25.81 -8.31 2.66
CA GLN A 19 -25.09 -7.23 1.96
C GLN A 19 -25.67 -5.84 2.31
N SER A 20 -27.00 -5.73 2.39
CA SER A 20 -27.64 -4.47 2.76
C SER A 20 -27.35 -4.05 4.22
N ARG A 21 -27.29 -5.00 5.14
CA ARG A 21 -26.88 -4.77 6.55
C ARG A 21 -25.42 -4.36 6.66
N LEU A 22 -24.52 -5.05 5.93
CA LEU A 22 -23.09 -4.67 5.86
C LEU A 22 -22.92 -3.24 5.31
N ARG A 23 -23.60 -2.90 4.20
CA ARG A 23 -23.54 -1.54 3.64
C ARG A 23 -24.06 -0.48 4.62
N ARG A 24 -25.09 -0.77 5.43
CA ARG A 24 -25.57 0.14 6.48
C ARG A 24 -24.54 0.30 7.60
N LEU A 25 -23.90 -0.78 8.05
CA LEU A 25 -22.84 -0.73 9.07
C LEU A 25 -21.64 0.06 8.58
N MET A 26 -21.23 -0.11 7.33
CA MET A 26 -20.08 0.61 6.72
C MET A 26 -20.26 2.14 6.72
N ARG A 27 -21.51 2.65 6.73
CA ARG A 27 -21.78 4.11 6.84
C ARG A 27 -21.33 4.72 8.17
N TYR A 28 -21.28 3.92 9.23
CA TYR A 28 -20.91 4.41 10.57
C TYR A 28 -19.41 4.27 10.86
N ILE A 29 -18.66 3.51 10.06
CA ILE A 29 -17.21 3.34 10.22
C ILE A 29 -16.47 4.69 10.27
N PRO A 30 -16.72 5.65 9.36
CA PRO A 30 -16.05 6.96 9.40
C PRO A 30 -16.34 7.78 10.65
N LEU A 31 -17.41 7.48 11.37
CA LEU A 31 -17.75 8.14 12.64
C LEU A 31 -17.18 7.38 13.84
N ILE A 32 -17.29 6.06 13.84
CA ILE A 32 -16.88 5.20 14.97
C ILE A 32 -15.36 5.15 15.10
N VAL A 33 -14.65 5.00 13.97
CA VAL A 33 -13.19 4.86 14.00
C VAL A 33 -12.48 6.05 14.64
N PRO A 34 -12.74 7.32 14.25
CA PRO A 34 -12.14 8.47 14.92
C PRO A 34 -12.47 8.52 16.42
N VAL A 35 -13.71 8.20 16.79
CA VAL A 35 -14.12 8.19 18.21
C VAL A 35 -13.26 7.18 18.98
N LEU A 36 -13.10 5.95 18.50
CA LEU A 36 -12.29 4.94 19.17
C LEU A 36 -10.81 5.33 19.22
N LEU A 37 -10.26 5.84 18.12
CA LEU A 37 -8.85 6.25 18.02
C LEU A 37 -8.46 7.32 19.04
N TRP A 38 -9.40 8.17 19.44
CA TRP A 38 -9.13 9.28 20.37
C TRP A 38 -9.63 9.01 21.80
N THR A 39 -10.78 8.34 21.98
CA THR A 39 -11.34 8.10 23.32
C THR A 39 -10.64 6.97 24.07
N VAL A 40 -10.24 5.89 23.39
CA VAL A 40 -9.55 4.76 24.05
C VAL A 40 -8.20 5.18 24.63
N PRO A 41 -7.29 5.84 23.90
CA PRO A 41 -6.04 6.33 24.50
C PRO A 41 -6.29 7.35 25.60
N CYS A 42 -7.24 8.28 25.43
CA CYS A 42 -7.63 9.22 26.46
C CYS A 42 -8.00 8.50 27.76
N TRP A 43 -8.89 7.52 27.66
CA TRP A 43 -9.32 6.72 28.80
C TRP A 43 -8.16 5.98 29.46
N VAL A 44 -7.37 5.26 28.70
CA VAL A 44 -6.23 4.45 29.21
C VAL A 44 -5.18 5.32 29.87
N LEU A 45 -4.86 6.48 29.30
CA LEU A 45 -3.77 7.33 29.79
C LEU A 45 -4.18 8.25 30.96
N LEU A 46 -5.46 8.61 31.07
CA LEU A 46 -5.89 9.62 32.02
C LEU A 46 -6.91 9.14 33.06
N HIS A 47 -7.72 8.12 32.76
CA HIS A 47 -8.92 7.81 33.55
C HIS A 47 -8.96 6.38 34.11
N THR A 48 -7.92 5.56 33.97
CA THR A 48 -7.92 4.18 34.46
C THR A 48 -7.23 4.01 35.82
N GLY A 49 -7.36 4.99 36.72
CA GLY A 49 -6.88 4.92 38.11
C GLY A 49 -5.52 5.59 38.33
N GLN A 50 -5.07 6.47 37.46
CA GLN A 50 -3.85 7.25 37.63
C GLN A 50 -3.97 8.32 38.73
N HIS A 51 -5.19 8.83 38.97
CA HIS A 51 -5.42 9.94 39.88
C HIS A 51 -4.47 11.12 39.62
N TRP A 52 -4.40 11.55 38.35
CA TRP A 52 -3.62 12.73 37.96
C TRP A 52 -4.18 13.98 38.61
N PRO A 53 -3.38 15.03 38.87
CA PRO A 53 -3.90 16.34 39.25
C PRO A 53 -4.95 16.83 38.25
N LEU A 54 -5.97 17.50 38.76
CA LEU A 54 -7.12 17.98 37.95
C LEU A 54 -6.69 18.75 36.68
N PRO A 55 -5.71 19.67 36.70
CA PRO A 55 -5.26 20.36 35.49
C PRO A 55 -4.71 19.40 34.41
N VAL A 56 -4.00 18.32 34.79
CA VAL A 56 -3.45 17.32 33.87
C VAL A 56 -4.58 16.53 33.24
N THR A 57 -5.55 16.08 34.05
CA THR A 57 -6.70 15.31 33.53
C THR A 57 -7.57 16.17 32.60
N LEU A 58 -7.89 17.40 32.98
CA LEU A 58 -8.69 18.29 32.14
C LEU A 58 -7.96 18.72 30.88
N GLY A 59 -6.70 19.15 31.01
CA GLY A 59 -5.88 19.55 29.85
C GLY A 59 -5.63 18.40 28.87
N GLY A 60 -5.33 17.21 29.39
CA GLY A 60 -5.16 16.01 28.58
C GLY A 60 -6.45 15.60 27.87
N THR A 61 -7.58 15.58 28.59
CA THR A 61 -8.89 15.28 27.98
C THR A 61 -9.26 16.29 26.90
N ALA A 62 -9.03 17.59 27.14
CA ALA A 62 -9.25 18.63 26.14
C ALA A 62 -8.38 18.44 24.89
N LEU A 63 -7.11 18.03 25.05
CA LEU A 63 -6.21 17.74 23.92
C LEU A 63 -6.73 16.58 23.07
N PHE A 64 -7.20 15.48 23.69
CA PHE A 64 -7.82 14.37 22.98
C PHE A 64 -9.12 14.77 22.28
N ALA A 65 -9.95 15.60 22.91
CA ALA A 65 -11.17 16.15 22.30
C ALA A 65 -10.87 17.04 21.09
N LEU A 66 -9.82 17.89 21.18
CA LEU A 66 -9.35 18.68 20.04
C LEU A 66 -8.85 17.80 18.89
N GLY A 67 -8.15 16.70 19.19
CA GLY A 67 -7.73 15.72 18.20
C GLY A 67 -8.91 15.02 17.53
N LEU A 68 -9.90 14.59 18.30
CA LEU A 68 -11.13 13.94 17.82
C LEU A 68 -11.89 14.83 16.82
N ILE A 69 -11.96 16.13 17.07
CA ILE A 69 -12.65 17.08 16.19
C ILE A 69 -11.71 17.55 15.06
N GLY A 70 -10.48 17.87 15.40
CA GLY A 70 -9.49 18.47 14.49
C GLY A 70 -9.05 17.55 13.38
N MET A 71 -8.83 16.26 13.66
CA MET A 71 -8.39 15.29 12.65
C MET A 71 -9.39 15.13 11.50
N PRO A 72 -10.68 14.81 11.71
CA PRO A 72 -11.64 14.69 10.61
C PRO A 72 -11.83 16.01 9.83
N LEU A 73 -11.81 17.15 10.52
CA LEU A 73 -11.90 18.46 9.89
C LEU A 73 -10.68 18.76 9.01
N ALA A 74 -9.49 18.41 9.47
CA ALA A 74 -8.25 18.57 8.71
C ALA A 74 -8.22 17.63 7.50
N MET A 75 -8.63 16.37 7.67
CA MET A 75 -8.75 15.42 6.55
C MET A 75 -9.77 15.87 5.50
N ALA A 76 -10.96 16.33 5.92
CA ALA A 76 -11.99 16.81 5.01
C ALA A 76 -11.53 18.03 4.20
N ARG A 77 -10.76 18.96 4.80
CA ARG A 77 -10.17 20.10 4.08
C ARG A 77 -8.99 19.70 3.22
N GLY A 78 -8.18 18.76 3.69
CA GLY A 78 -6.96 18.29 3.01
C GLY A 78 -7.25 17.45 1.78
N HIS A 79 -8.10 16.45 1.91
CA HIS A 79 -8.41 15.48 0.86
C HIS A 79 -9.74 15.78 0.14
N GLY A 80 -10.46 16.84 0.54
CA GLY A 80 -11.67 17.29 -0.15
C GLY A 80 -11.34 18.05 -1.45
N ARG A 81 -12.37 18.58 -2.12
CA ARG A 81 -12.25 19.27 -3.41
C ARG A 81 -11.17 20.37 -3.47
N ARG A 82 -10.88 21.04 -2.34
CA ARG A 82 -9.89 22.12 -2.26
C ARG A 82 -8.45 21.62 -2.15
N GLN A 83 -8.25 20.37 -1.80
CA GLN A 83 -6.94 19.71 -1.64
C GLN A 83 -5.91 20.60 -0.93
N GLN A 84 -6.19 21.01 0.31
CA GLN A 84 -5.32 21.90 1.08
C GLN A 84 -4.17 21.09 1.71
N ASP A 85 -2.97 21.16 1.15
CA ASP A 85 -1.82 20.36 1.56
C ASP A 85 -1.48 20.49 3.06
N ARG A 86 -1.53 21.70 3.64
CA ARG A 86 -1.28 21.89 5.08
C ARG A 86 -2.31 21.16 5.94
N ALA A 87 -3.57 21.19 5.55
CA ALA A 87 -4.63 20.50 6.27
C ALA A 87 -4.48 18.98 6.12
N ALA A 88 -4.14 18.49 4.93
CA ALA A 88 -3.86 17.07 4.71
C ALA A 88 -2.69 16.58 5.58
N ILE A 89 -1.56 17.30 5.61
CA ILE A 89 -0.41 16.97 6.47
C ILE A 89 -0.83 16.85 7.94
N VAL A 90 -1.60 17.81 8.44
CA VAL A 90 -2.09 17.77 9.84
C VAL A 90 -3.01 16.58 10.05
N GLY A 91 -4.01 16.39 9.19
CA GLY A 91 -4.98 15.28 9.30
C GLY A 91 -4.32 13.92 9.26
N ASP A 92 -3.44 13.69 8.29
CA ASP A 92 -2.72 12.44 8.10
C ASP A 92 -1.76 12.15 9.28
N THR A 93 -1.06 13.19 9.76
CA THR A 93 -0.19 13.04 10.93
C THR A 93 -0.99 12.68 12.19
N LEU A 94 -2.12 13.33 12.43
CA LEU A 94 -3.01 13.04 13.56
C LEU A 94 -3.61 11.63 13.44
N LEU A 95 -3.97 11.19 12.24
CA LEU A 95 -4.47 9.84 11.99
C LEU A 95 -3.42 8.79 12.34
N GLY A 96 -2.18 8.94 11.86
CA GLY A 96 -1.11 8.01 12.18
C GLY A 96 -0.75 8.01 13.66
N ALA A 97 -0.68 9.19 14.29
CA ALA A 97 -0.39 9.31 15.71
C ALA A 97 -1.49 8.69 16.58
N SER A 98 -2.78 8.94 16.26
CA SER A 98 -3.90 8.34 16.99
C SER A 98 -3.95 6.83 16.82
N TRP A 99 -3.63 6.30 15.63
CA TRP A 99 -3.54 4.85 15.39
C TRP A 99 -2.47 4.18 16.25
N VAL A 100 -1.26 4.76 16.30
CA VAL A 100 -0.17 4.24 17.15
C VAL A 100 -0.56 4.32 18.63
N LEU A 101 -1.07 5.46 19.10
CA LEU A 101 -1.53 5.62 20.49
C LEU A 101 -2.64 4.62 20.83
N PHE A 102 -3.63 4.45 19.98
CA PHE A 102 -4.75 3.51 20.16
C PHE A 102 -4.24 2.08 20.30
N THR A 103 -3.42 1.64 19.37
CA THR A 103 -2.87 0.28 19.35
C THR A 103 -2.08 -0.02 20.63
N TRP A 104 -1.15 0.84 20.98
CA TRP A 104 -0.28 0.61 22.13
C TRP A 104 -0.97 0.89 23.47
N SER A 105 -1.99 1.73 23.51
CA SER A 105 -2.86 1.87 24.67
C SER A 105 -3.59 0.57 24.99
N ILE A 106 -4.12 -0.12 23.98
CA ILE A 106 -4.78 -1.41 24.19
C ILE A 106 -3.76 -2.47 24.62
N LEU A 107 -2.69 -2.64 23.85
CA LEU A 107 -1.72 -3.70 24.10
C LEU A 107 -1.03 -3.56 25.47
N LEU A 108 -0.40 -2.42 25.71
CA LEU A 108 0.31 -2.18 26.96
C LEU A 108 -0.64 -1.87 28.11
N GLY A 109 -1.78 -1.21 27.83
CA GLY A 109 -2.82 -0.99 28.82
C GLY A 109 -3.33 -2.25 29.48
N VAL A 110 -3.41 -3.34 28.71
CA VAL A 110 -3.82 -4.66 29.21
C VAL A 110 -2.62 -5.49 29.68
N LEU A 111 -1.66 -5.77 28.77
CA LEU A 111 -0.59 -6.75 29.03
C LEU A 111 0.40 -6.29 30.10
N LEU A 112 0.88 -5.03 30.01
CA LEU A 112 1.82 -4.50 31.00
C LEU A 112 1.15 -4.33 32.36
N ARG A 113 -0.11 -3.88 32.40
CA ARG A 113 -0.83 -3.74 33.65
C ARG A 113 -1.03 -5.10 34.35
N LEU A 114 -1.38 -6.12 33.58
CA LEU A 114 -1.49 -7.50 34.10
C LEU A 114 -0.15 -7.98 34.63
N ALA A 115 0.93 -7.83 33.86
CA ALA A 115 2.28 -8.25 34.27
C ALA A 115 2.75 -7.56 35.57
N LEU A 116 2.56 -6.25 35.68
CA LEU A 116 2.88 -5.49 36.90
C LEU A 116 2.02 -5.91 38.11
N THR A 117 0.78 -6.33 37.86
CA THR A 117 -0.11 -6.82 38.92
C THR A 117 0.34 -8.18 39.40
N VAL A 118 0.65 -9.13 38.55
CA VAL A 118 1.17 -10.46 38.86
C VAL A 118 2.53 -10.37 39.58
N ALA A 119 3.39 -9.47 39.15
CA ALA A 119 4.71 -9.24 39.77
C ALA A 119 4.63 -8.46 41.11
N GLY A 120 3.45 -8.04 41.55
CA GLY A 120 3.28 -7.31 42.81
C GLY A 120 3.89 -5.91 42.83
N VAL A 121 4.17 -5.31 41.67
CA VAL A 121 4.82 -4.01 41.57
C VAL A 121 3.88 -2.88 41.97
N GLY A 122 4.17 -2.18 43.07
CA GLY A 122 3.42 -0.99 43.51
C GLY A 122 1.93 -1.20 43.76
N ASN A 123 1.20 -0.12 43.98
CA ASN A 123 -0.25 -0.12 44.08
C ASN A 123 -0.92 0.10 42.70
N GLY A 124 -2.25 0.05 42.65
CA GLY A 124 -3.03 0.23 41.42
C GLY A 124 -2.79 1.55 40.71
N GLN A 125 -2.62 2.64 41.47
CA GLN A 125 -2.32 3.98 40.95
C GLN A 125 -0.91 4.03 40.30
N ASN A 126 0.09 3.50 40.97
CA ASN A 126 1.46 3.47 40.45
C ASN A 126 1.53 2.65 39.16
N ARG A 127 0.89 1.48 39.12
CA ARG A 127 0.79 0.65 37.91
C ARG A 127 0.13 1.41 36.74
N ALA A 128 -0.98 2.12 37.02
CA ALA A 128 -1.66 2.91 36.01
C ALA A 128 -0.78 4.04 35.45
N ARG A 129 -0.04 4.74 36.30
CA ARG A 129 0.92 5.78 35.90
C ARG A 129 2.09 5.21 35.10
N ILE A 130 2.68 4.09 35.54
CA ILE A 130 3.76 3.40 34.79
C ILE A 130 3.25 3.04 33.40
N VAL A 131 2.08 2.43 33.27
CA VAL A 131 1.50 2.06 31.98
C VAL A 131 1.33 3.32 31.09
N SER A 132 0.80 4.42 31.63
CA SER A 132 0.61 5.65 30.86
C SER A 132 1.93 6.20 30.31
N TRP A 133 2.98 6.26 31.14
CA TRP A 133 4.29 6.73 30.70
C TRP A 133 4.97 5.80 29.70
N VAL A 134 4.83 4.49 29.87
CA VAL A 134 5.38 3.50 28.93
C VAL A 134 4.65 3.58 27.58
N VAL A 135 3.32 3.69 27.59
CA VAL A 135 2.54 3.86 26.34
C VAL A 135 2.96 5.14 25.61
N LEU A 136 3.08 6.27 26.32
CA LEU A 136 3.52 7.53 25.70
C LEU A 136 4.94 7.44 25.17
N GLY A 137 5.87 6.87 25.93
CA GLY A 137 7.26 6.68 25.50
C GLY A 137 7.39 5.78 24.28
N VAL A 138 6.69 4.63 24.27
CA VAL A 138 6.67 3.70 23.14
C VAL A 138 6.03 4.37 21.91
N ALA A 139 4.89 5.00 22.07
CA ALA A 139 4.22 5.67 20.96
C ALA A 139 5.09 6.80 20.37
N ALA A 140 5.70 7.65 21.21
CA ALA A 140 6.60 8.71 20.75
C ALA A 140 7.81 8.12 20.01
N GLY A 141 8.46 7.10 20.58
CA GLY A 141 9.60 6.43 19.94
C GLY A 141 9.24 5.83 18.58
N LEU A 142 8.08 5.14 18.49
CA LEU A 142 7.61 4.55 17.23
C LEU A 142 7.22 5.61 16.19
N LEU A 143 6.63 6.72 16.60
CA LEU A 143 6.29 7.82 15.69
C LEU A 143 7.55 8.50 15.15
N VAL A 144 8.53 8.78 16.00
CA VAL A 144 9.83 9.35 15.55
C VAL A 144 10.54 8.40 14.60
N TRP A 145 10.66 7.12 14.99
CA TRP A 145 11.28 6.10 14.14
C TRP A 145 10.49 5.88 12.84
N GLY A 146 9.17 5.76 12.94
CA GLY A 146 8.31 5.54 11.78
C GLY A 146 8.30 6.70 10.80
N TYR A 147 8.40 7.95 11.30
CA TYR A 147 8.57 9.13 10.47
C TYR A 147 9.92 9.14 9.72
N ALA A 148 11.00 8.82 10.43
CA ALA A 148 12.33 8.70 9.82
C ALA A 148 12.35 7.57 8.76
N GLU A 149 11.74 6.41 9.04
CA GLU A 149 11.65 5.27 8.11
C GLU A 149 10.82 5.62 6.86
N ALA A 150 9.70 6.34 7.01
CA ALA A 150 8.87 6.75 5.88
C ALA A 150 9.57 7.74 4.93
N ARG A 151 10.51 8.54 5.43
CA ARG A 151 11.20 9.60 4.68
C ARG A 151 12.57 9.24 4.14
N ARG A 152 13.09 8.09 4.54
CA ARG A 152 14.39 7.62 4.02
C ARG A 152 14.26 7.17 2.56
N VAL A 153 15.39 7.14 1.84
CA VAL A 153 15.47 6.39 0.59
C VAL A 153 15.30 4.91 0.90
N PRO A 154 14.38 4.21 0.21
CA PRO A 154 14.08 2.82 0.49
C PRO A 154 15.31 1.90 0.34
N ARG A 155 15.31 0.82 1.12
CA ARG A 155 16.32 -0.23 0.96
C ARG A 155 16.06 -1.01 -0.31
N VAL A 156 17.12 -1.43 -0.99
CA VAL A 156 17.01 -2.35 -2.12
C VAL A 156 16.82 -3.77 -1.58
N ARG A 157 15.73 -4.40 -2.00
CA ARG A 157 15.47 -5.82 -1.79
C ARG A 157 15.76 -6.56 -3.09
N ARG A 158 16.78 -7.41 -3.07
CA ARG A 158 17.15 -8.25 -4.20
C ARG A 158 16.64 -9.67 -4.00
N LEU A 159 16.09 -10.27 -5.06
CA LEU A 159 15.71 -11.68 -5.09
C LEU A 159 15.83 -12.23 -6.50
N ASP A 160 16.23 -13.51 -6.59
CA ASP A 160 16.21 -14.28 -7.83
C ASP A 160 14.84 -14.94 -7.96
N VAL A 161 14.25 -14.87 -9.16
CA VAL A 161 12.91 -15.41 -9.46
C VAL A 161 13.03 -16.38 -10.63
N GLN A 162 12.90 -17.66 -10.34
CA GLN A 162 12.92 -18.69 -11.37
C GLN A 162 11.57 -18.79 -12.06
N LEU A 163 11.55 -18.62 -13.38
CA LEU A 163 10.36 -18.74 -14.20
C LEU A 163 10.49 -19.97 -15.12
N PRO A 164 9.58 -20.96 -15.01
CA PRO A 164 9.72 -22.23 -15.74
C PRO A 164 9.81 -22.12 -17.26
N ARG A 165 9.15 -21.09 -17.84
CA ARG A 165 9.16 -20.85 -19.29
C ARG A 165 10.22 -19.85 -19.77
N LEU A 166 11.04 -19.32 -18.86
CA LEU A 166 12.05 -18.32 -19.25
C LEU A 166 13.14 -18.97 -20.10
N GLY A 167 13.36 -18.46 -21.30
CA GLY A 167 14.46 -18.89 -22.16
C GLY A 167 15.83 -18.55 -21.57
N ALA A 168 16.86 -19.30 -22.00
CA ALA A 168 18.22 -19.15 -21.50
C ALA A 168 18.82 -17.76 -21.78
N GLY A 169 18.46 -17.14 -22.92
CA GLY A 169 18.90 -15.80 -23.30
C GLY A 169 18.39 -14.71 -22.36
N LEU A 170 17.27 -14.94 -21.67
CA LEU A 170 16.69 -14.03 -20.71
C LEU A 170 17.23 -14.23 -19.27
N ASP A 171 18.07 -15.27 -19.02
CA ASP A 171 18.63 -15.48 -17.69
C ASP A 171 19.44 -14.26 -17.24
N GLY A 172 19.27 -13.89 -15.96
CA GLY A 172 19.93 -12.72 -15.39
C GLY A 172 19.27 -11.39 -15.76
N THR A 173 18.11 -11.37 -16.45
CA THR A 173 17.34 -10.14 -16.72
C THR A 173 17.00 -9.43 -15.41
N ARG A 174 17.38 -8.16 -15.31
CA ARG A 174 17.25 -7.32 -14.11
C ARG A 174 16.00 -6.46 -14.21
N VAL A 175 14.98 -6.79 -13.43
CA VAL A 175 13.72 -6.05 -13.36
C VAL A 175 13.68 -5.25 -12.05
N VAL A 176 13.66 -3.93 -12.13
CA VAL A 176 13.48 -3.07 -10.96
C VAL A 176 12.02 -2.68 -10.85
N LEU A 177 11.44 -2.93 -9.67
CA LEU A 177 10.09 -2.51 -9.34
C LEU A 177 10.13 -1.37 -8.33
N ILE A 178 9.52 -0.25 -8.70
CA ILE A 178 9.10 0.83 -7.82
C ILE A 178 7.57 0.93 -7.92
N THR A 179 6.90 1.35 -6.85
CA THR A 179 5.45 1.43 -6.81
C THR A 179 5.02 2.28 -5.62
N ASP A 180 3.79 2.75 -5.61
CA ASP A 180 3.22 3.43 -4.44
C ASP A 180 4.11 4.59 -3.99
N THR A 181 4.54 5.44 -4.90
CA THR A 181 5.36 6.60 -4.58
C THR A 181 4.58 7.68 -3.84
N HIS A 182 3.27 7.78 -4.08
CA HIS A 182 2.34 8.70 -3.43
C HIS A 182 2.90 10.11 -3.25
N TYR A 183 3.28 10.75 -4.36
CA TYR A 183 3.60 12.18 -4.32
C TYR A 183 2.38 12.96 -3.85
N GLY A 184 2.47 13.56 -2.67
CA GLY A 184 1.32 14.06 -1.96
C GLY A 184 1.53 15.43 -1.34
N PRO A 185 0.75 15.75 -0.30
CA PRO A 185 0.79 17.03 0.39
C PRO A 185 2.18 17.41 0.93
N LEU A 186 2.93 16.41 1.41
CA LEU A 186 4.31 16.59 1.85
C LEU A 186 5.25 16.61 0.64
N ASP A 187 5.95 17.72 0.41
CA ASP A 187 6.89 17.81 -0.71
C ASP A 187 8.04 16.80 -0.57
N ARG A 188 8.19 15.94 -1.58
CA ARG A 188 9.17 14.88 -1.66
C ARG A 188 10.02 14.92 -2.94
N ALA A 189 10.10 16.06 -3.63
CA ALA A 189 10.87 16.17 -4.87
C ALA A 189 12.34 15.74 -4.70
N ARG A 190 13.00 16.17 -3.62
CA ARG A 190 14.38 15.75 -3.29
C ARG A 190 14.49 14.27 -2.93
N TRP A 191 13.48 13.72 -2.28
CA TRP A 191 13.41 12.28 -1.98
C TRP A 191 13.24 11.49 -3.27
N SER A 192 12.34 11.92 -4.17
CA SER A 192 12.11 11.34 -5.48
C SER A 192 13.42 11.28 -6.30
N ALA A 193 14.17 12.38 -6.38
CA ALA A 193 15.45 12.41 -7.07
C ALA A 193 16.43 11.35 -6.53
N ARG A 194 16.58 11.26 -5.21
CA ARG A 194 17.45 10.26 -4.57
C ARG A 194 16.99 8.81 -4.78
N VAL A 195 15.68 8.58 -4.86
CA VAL A 195 15.13 7.27 -5.22
C VAL A 195 15.50 6.91 -6.65
N CYS A 196 15.31 7.83 -7.60
CA CYS A 196 15.68 7.64 -9.00
C CYS A 196 17.19 7.40 -9.18
N GLU A 197 18.04 8.17 -8.48
CA GLU A 197 19.48 7.92 -8.43
C GLU A 197 19.80 6.50 -7.92
N LYS A 198 19.12 6.07 -6.85
CA LYS A 198 19.29 4.71 -6.31
C LYS A 198 18.85 3.64 -7.30
N VAL A 199 17.72 3.82 -7.99
CA VAL A 199 17.25 2.92 -9.06
C VAL A 199 18.31 2.82 -10.18
N ASN A 200 18.86 3.95 -10.59
CA ASN A 200 19.87 3.99 -11.67
C ASN A 200 21.17 3.22 -11.33
N THR A 201 21.51 3.08 -10.03
CA THR A 201 22.66 2.25 -9.61
C THR A 201 22.41 0.74 -9.76
N LEU A 202 21.17 0.35 -10.05
CA LEU A 202 20.80 -1.07 -10.15
C LEU A 202 20.95 -1.62 -11.57
N GLU A 203 21.32 -0.80 -12.55
CA GLU A 203 21.58 -1.21 -13.95
C GLU A 203 20.47 -2.12 -14.49
N ALA A 204 19.23 -1.67 -14.41
CA ALA A 204 18.06 -2.45 -14.78
C ALA A 204 17.92 -2.64 -16.29
N ASP A 205 17.50 -3.82 -16.71
CA ASP A 205 17.02 -4.06 -18.08
C ASP A 205 15.62 -3.46 -18.25
N LEU A 206 14.77 -3.66 -17.25
CA LEU A 206 13.39 -3.17 -17.20
C LEU A 206 13.14 -2.46 -15.87
N VAL A 207 12.54 -1.27 -15.89
CA VAL A 207 12.01 -0.63 -14.69
C VAL A 207 10.50 -0.56 -14.79
N CYS A 208 9.83 -1.09 -13.77
CA CYS A 208 8.37 -1.13 -13.67
C CYS A 208 7.89 -0.17 -12.57
N HIS A 209 6.85 0.62 -12.85
CA HIS A 209 6.07 1.33 -11.84
C HIS A 209 4.64 0.79 -11.86
N THR A 210 4.24 0.12 -10.78
CA THR A 210 2.93 -0.55 -10.73
C THR A 210 1.83 0.29 -10.11
N GLY A 211 1.86 1.62 -10.31
CA GLY A 211 0.75 2.52 -9.95
C GLY A 211 0.89 3.20 -8.60
N ASP A 212 -0.15 3.95 -8.24
CA ASP A 212 -0.20 4.82 -7.06
C ASP A 212 0.97 5.80 -7.03
N ILE A 213 1.10 6.57 -8.13
CA ILE A 213 2.17 7.58 -8.24
C ILE A 213 1.93 8.71 -7.25
N ALA A 214 0.68 9.18 -7.09
CA ALA A 214 0.43 10.39 -6.33
C ALA A 214 -0.97 10.49 -5.72
N ASP A 215 -1.04 11.34 -4.67
CA ASP A 215 -2.27 11.81 -4.05
C ASP A 215 -2.56 13.24 -4.55
N GLY A 216 -3.38 13.35 -5.60
CA GLY A 216 -3.74 14.60 -6.25
C GLY A 216 -3.47 14.63 -7.75
N THR A 217 -3.73 15.78 -8.39
CA THR A 217 -3.62 15.93 -9.84
C THR A 217 -2.17 15.94 -10.32
N ALA A 218 -1.96 15.52 -11.58
CA ALA A 218 -0.66 15.52 -12.24
C ALA A 218 -0.03 16.92 -12.22
N GLN A 219 -0.79 17.96 -12.49
CA GLN A 219 -0.32 19.35 -12.45
C GLN A 219 0.23 19.73 -11.07
N ARG A 220 -0.48 19.40 -9.99
CA ARG A 220 -0.06 19.78 -8.62
C ARG A 220 1.18 19.03 -8.14
N ARG A 221 1.35 17.79 -8.57
CA ARG A 221 2.42 16.91 -8.11
C ARG A 221 3.56 16.77 -9.11
N ARG A 222 3.49 17.45 -10.25
CA ARG A 222 4.47 17.40 -11.35
C ARG A 222 5.91 17.60 -10.87
N ALA A 223 6.17 18.59 -10.03
CA ALA A 223 7.51 18.86 -9.53
C ALA A 223 8.09 17.69 -8.70
N GLN A 224 7.24 16.98 -7.97
CA GLN A 224 7.65 15.82 -7.18
C GLN A 224 7.87 14.58 -8.07
N ALA A 225 7.08 14.41 -9.13
CA ALA A 225 7.16 13.31 -10.08
C ALA A 225 8.25 13.50 -11.15
N ALA A 226 8.63 14.73 -11.46
CA ALA A 226 9.60 15.04 -12.50
C ALA A 226 10.90 14.24 -12.45
N PRO A 227 11.49 13.91 -11.27
CA PRO A 227 12.68 13.06 -11.21
C PRO A 227 12.48 11.67 -11.82
N LEU A 228 11.25 11.13 -11.92
CA LEU A 228 10.98 9.86 -12.58
C LEU A 228 11.44 9.85 -14.05
N GLY A 229 11.50 11.02 -14.71
CA GLY A 229 12.05 11.16 -16.05
C GLY A 229 13.57 10.88 -16.14
N THR A 230 14.29 10.86 -15.00
CA THR A 230 15.73 10.57 -14.97
C THR A 230 16.06 9.07 -14.76
N VAL A 231 15.05 8.26 -14.52
CA VAL A 231 15.22 6.80 -14.36
C VAL A 231 15.72 6.20 -15.67
N ARG A 232 16.65 5.26 -15.58
CA ARG A 232 17.29 4.59 -16.72
C ARG A 232 17.00 3.10 -16.70
N ALA A 233 16.75 2.55 -17.87
CA ALA A 233 16.67 1.13 -18.14
C ALA A 233 17.29 0.85 -19.50
N THR A 234 17.92 -0.33 -19.69
CA THR A 234 18.55 -0.66 -20.98
C THR A 234 17.52 -1.03 -22.04
N ARG A 235 16.31 -1.44 -21.64
CA ARG A 235 15.23 -1.88 -22.55
C ARG A 235 14.00 -1.00 -22.46
N ALA A 236 13.34 -0.96 -21.32
CA ALA A 236 12.10 -0.19 -21.17
C ALA A 236 11.86 0.32 -19.74
N ARG A 237 11.10 1.40 -19.63
CA ARG A 237 10.47 1.89 -18.40
C ARG A 237 8.97 1.82 -18.61
N VAL A 238 8.30 0.98 -17.85
CA VAL A 238 6.87 0.71 -18.03
C VAL A 238 6.07 1.09 -16.80
N TYR A 239 4.83 1.50 -17.02
CA TYR A 239 3.93 2.00 -15.99
C TYR A 239 2.53 1.44 -16.18
N VAL A 240 1.84 1.13 -15.07
CA VAL A 240 0.39 0.88 -15.01
C VAL A 240 -0.24 1.77 -13.95
N THR A 241 -1.54 2.04 -14.06
CA THR A 241 -2.29 2.83 -13.10
C THR A 241 -2.51 2.06 -11.79
N GLY A 242 -2.55 2.78 -10.66
CA GLY A 242 -3.10 2.31 -9.40
C GLY A 242 -4.47 2.93 -9.12
N ASN A 243 -5.05 2.64 -7.96
CA ASN A 243 -6.36 3.17 -7.58
C ASN A 243 -6.33 4.67 -7.26
N HIS A 244 -5.21 5.21 -6.80
CA HIS A 244 -5.10 6.62 -6.46
C HIS A 244 -5.13 7.54 -7.68
N GLU A 245 -4.66 7.08 -8.83
CA GLU A 245 -4.85 7.80 -10.08
C GLU A 245 -6.34 8.00 -10.38
N TYR A 246 -7.17 6.97 -10.14
CA TYR A 246 -8.63 7.04 -10.35
C TYR A 246 -9.37 7.85 -9.29
N TYR A 247 -8.80 8.05 -8.12
CA TYR A 247 -9.36 8.96 -7.11
C TYR A 247 -9.12 10.43 -7.42
N SER A 248 -8.20 10.73 -8.34
CA SER A 248 -7.83 12.11 -8.68
C SER A 248 -7.95 12.42 -10.18
N GLU A 249 -7.00 12.00 -11.00
CA GLU A 249 -6.88 12.38 -12.41
C GLU A 249 -6.11 11.30 -13.20
N ALA A 250 -6.73 10.15 -13.45
CA ALA A 250 -6.02 9.02 -14.04
C ALA A 250 -5.40 9.33 -15.41
N GLN A 251 -6.14 9.97 -16.33
CA GLN A 251 -5.60 10.28 -17.66
C GLN A 251 -4.44 11.28 -17.58
N GLY A 252 -4.55 12.33 -16.75
CA GLY A 252 -3.44 13.29 -16.59
C GLY A 252 -2.15 12.64 -16.06
N TRP A 253 -2.27 11.58 -15.22
CA TRP A 253 -1.12 10.82 -14.79
C TRP A 253 -0.55 9.91 -15.89
N VAL A 254 -1.39 9.29 -16.70
CA VAL A 254 -0.97 8.53 -17.89
C VAL A 254 -0.18 9.42 -18.83
N ASP A 255 -0.71 10.61 -19.16
CA ASP A 255 -0.09 11.56 -20.06
C ASP A 255 1.25 12.09 -19.50
N LEU A 256 1.31 12.41 -18.20
CA LEU A 256 2.54 12.87 -17.56
C LEU A 256 3.62 11.78 -17.54
N MET A 257 3.26 10.51 -17.28
CA MET A 257 4.23 9.43 -17.29
C MET A 257 4.79 9.17 -18.68
N ASP A 258 3.96 9.25 -19.72
CA ASP A 258 4.40 9.18 -21.11
C ASP A 258 5.37 10.34 -21.43
N GLU A 259 5.03 11.57 -21.04
CA GLU A 259 5.91 12.75 -21.19
C GLU A 259 7.26 12.57 -20.47
N LEU A 260 7.27 11.92 -19.31
CA LEU A 260 8.48 11.58 -18.57
C LEU A 260 9.25 10.39 -19.18
N GLY A 261 8.76 9.83 -20.28
CA GLY A 261 9.37 8.75 -21.05
C GLY A 261 9.13 7.36 -20.46
N TRP A 262 8.07 7.18 -19.70
CA TRP A 262 7.57 5.88 -19.29
C TRP A 262 6.51 5.42 -20.27
N GLU A 263 6.52 4.12 -20.60
CA GLU A 263 5.53 3.52 -21.49
C GLU A 263 4.31 3.02 -20.68
N PRO A 264 3.13 3.69 -20.80
CA PRO A 264 1.93 3.26 -20.10
C PRO A 264 1.39 1.97 -20.72
N LEU A 265 1.39 0.88 -19.97
CA LEU A 265 0.85 -0.41 -20.40
C LEU A 265 -0.63 -0.52 -20.01
N ARG A 266 -1.48 0.27 -20.65
CA ARG A 266 -2.92 0.26 -20.43
C ARG A 266 -3.59 -0.85 -21.23
N ASN A 267 -3.78 -2.03 -20.63
CA ASN A 267 -4.37 -3.21 -21.28
C ASN A 267 -3.64 -3.59 -22.59
N ARG A 268 -2.32 -3.49 -22.57
CA ARG A 268 -1.45 -3.84 -23.70
C ARG A 268 -0.13 -4.43 -23.20
N HIS A 269 0.68 -4.95 -24.09
CA HIS A 269 2.00 -5.48 -23.80
C HIS A 269 3.05 -4.89 -24.74
N LEU A 270 4.30 -5.11 -24.36
CA LEU A 270 5.48 -5.02 -25.21
C LEU A 270 6.27 -6.31 -25.14
N LEU A 271 7.13 -6.52 -26.13
CA LEU A 271 8.04 -7.65 -26.17
C LEU A 271 9.45 -7.20 -25.75
N LEU A 272 10.02 -7.87 -24.76
CA LEU A 272 11.40 -7.66 -24.34
C LEU A 272 12.24 -8.81 -24.90
N GLU A 273 13.11 -8.48 -25.85
CA GLU A 273 13.99 -9.44 -26.50
C GLU A 273 15.40 -9.38 -25.89
N ARG A 274 15.99 -10.54 -25.58
CA ARG A 274 17.36 -10.67 -25.09
C ARG A 274 17.91 -12.06 -25.38
N GLY A 275 19.11 -12.13 -25.96
CA GLY A 275 19.79 -13.38 -26.23
C GLY A 275 19.05 -14.35 -27.15
N GLY A 276 18.17 -13.85 -28.03
CA GLY A 276 17.34 -14.64 -28.94
C GLY A 276 16.01 -15.12 -28.32
N ASP A 277 15.76 -14.86 -27.04
CA ASP A 277 14.51 -15.20 -26.36
C ASP A 277 13.67 -13.95 -26.08
N THR A 278 12.37 -14.15 -25.96
CA THR A 278 11.37 -13.07 -25.79
C THR A 278 10.58 -13.25 -24.51
N LEU A 279 10.38 -12.15 -23.77
CA LEU A 279 9.48 -12.02 -22.60
C LEU A 279 8.35 -11.07 -22.96
N VAL A 280 7.10 -11.48 -22.79
CA VAL A 280 5.93 -10.60 -22.87
C VAL A 280 5.84 -9.81 -21.58
N VAL A 281 5.90 -8.47 -21.67
CA VAL A 281 5.69 -7.55 -20.53
C VAL A 281 4.34 -6.89 -20.72
N ALA A 282 3.35 -7.36 -20.01
CA ALA A 282 1.96 -6.91 -20.10
C ALA A 282 1.57 -6.02 -18.92
N GLY A 283 0.60 -5.14 -19.13
CA GLY A 283 0.03 -4.31 -18.07
C GLY A 283 -1.46 -4.14 -18.21
N VAL A 284 -2.14 -4.01 -17.08
CA VAL A 284 -3.58 -3.72 -17.02
C VAL A 284 -3.82 -2.46 -16.21
N ASP A 285 -4.90 -1.74 -16.53
CA ASP A 285 -5.41 -0.69 -15.67
C ASP A 285 -5.80 -1.28 -14.29
N ASP A 286 -5.79 -0.45 -13.25
CA ASP A 286 -6.24 -0.90 -11.93
C ASP A 286 -7.70 -1.38 -11.95
N VAL A 287 -8.03 -2.31 -11.05
CA VAL A 287 -9.39 -2.88 -10.95
C VAL A 287 -10.45 -1.85 -10.57
N THR A 288 -10.06 -0.71 -9.98
CA THR A 288 -10.98 0.41 -9.66
C THR A 288 -11.33 1.26 -10.87
N ALA A 289 -10.59 1.11 -11.97
CA ALA A 289 -10.80 1.88 -13.21
C ALA A 289 -12.23 1.79 -13.74
N GLU A 290 -12.83 0.60 -13.71
CA GLU A 290 -14.19 0.37 -14.20
C GLU A 290 -15.23 1.19 -13.43
N SER A 291 -15.04 1.35 -12.11
CA SER A 291 -15.95 2.14 -11.27
C SER A 291 -15.72 3.66 -11.36
N SER A 292 -14.67 4.11 -12.02
CA SER A 292 -14.34 5.53 -12.19
C SER A 292 -15.25 6.25 -13.19
N GLY A 293 -15.88 5.51 -14.09
CA GLY A 293 -16.71 6.04 -15.18
C GLY A 293 -15.89 6.67 -16.34
N LEU A 294 -14.56 6.59 -16.31
CA LEU A 294 -13.71 7.08 -17.40
C LEU A 294 -13.80 6.14 -18.61
N ALA A 295 -14.17 6.69 -19.77
CA ALA A 295 -14.29 5.92 -21.00
C ALA A 295 -12.96 5.25 -21.40
N GLY A 296 -13.00 3.95 -21.68
CA GLY A 296 -11.82 3.18 -22.08
C GLY A 296 -10.88 2.77 -20.92
N HIS A 297 -11.21 3.10 -19.66
CA HIS A 297 -10.45 2.68 -18.49
C HIS A 297 -11.12 1.47 -17.82
N ARG A 298 -10.45 0.35 -17.79
CA ARG A 298 -10.85 -0.90 -17.11
C ARG A 298 -9.70 -1.89 -17.06
N ALA A 299 -9.66 -2.78 -16.09
CA ALA A 299 -8.72 -3.90 -16.08
C ALA A 299 -9.14 -4.97 -17.11
N HIS A 300 -8.34 -5.16 -18.17
CA HIS A 300 -8.71 -6.06 -19.30
C HIS A 300 -7.53 -6.93 -19.73
N LEU A 301 -7.34 -8.08 -19.07
CA LEU A 301 -6.18 -8.96 -19.28
C LEU A 301 -6.17 -9.55 -20.71
N ALA A 302 -7.32 -9.99 -21.24
CA ALA A 302 -7.39 -10.49 -22.60
C ALA A 302 -6.97 -9.44 -23.66
N GLY A 303 -7.28 -8.16 -23.43
CA GLY A 303 -6.78 -7.06 -24.25
C GLY A 303 -5.28 -6.88 -24.12
N ALA A 304 -4.76 -6.98 -22.88
CA ALA A 304 -3.33 -6.86 -22.62
C ALA A 304 -2.50 -7.95 -23.31
N LEU A 305 -3.07 -9.14 -23.50
CA LEU A 305 -2.40 -10.29 -24.12
C LEU A 305 -2.78 -10.45 -25.60
N ASN A 306 -3.63 -9.59 -26.17
CA ASN A 306 -4.08 -9.73 -27.56
C ASN A 306 -2.90 -9.64 -28.55
N GLY A 307 -2.69 -10.71 -29.32
CA GLY A 307 -1.58 -10.83 -30.27
C GLY A 307 -0.27 -11.31 -29.67
N ALA A 308 -0.19 -11.53 -28.35
CA ALA A 308 0.97 -12.19 -27.73
C ALA A 308 0.98 -13.68 -28.05
N ASP A 309 2.17 -14.23 -28.28
CA ASP A 309 2.36 -15.66 -28.42
C ASP A 309 2.12 -16.35 -27.06
N PRO A 310 1.16 -17.31 -26.97
CA PRO A 310 0.81 -17.97 -25.71
C PRO A 310 1.95 -18.85 -25.14
N ASP A 311 2.92 -19.23 -25.96
CA ASP A 311 4.05 -20.07 -25.56
C ASP A 311 5.16 -19.24 -24.89
N LEU A 312 5.15 -17.92 -25.01
CA LEU A 312 6.11 -17.05 -24.37
C LEU A 312 5.82 -16.84 -22.87
N PRO A 313 6.88 -16.66 -22.04
CA PRO A 313 6.70 -16.27 -20.65
C PRO A 313 6.10 -14.87 -20.54
N VAL A 314 5.23 -14.66 -19.54
CA VAL A 314 4.53 -13.39 -19.33
C VAL A 314 4.84 -12.82 -17.95
N LEU A 315 5.35 -11.57 -17.93
CA LEU A 315 5.44 -10.71 -16.76
C LEU A 315 4.31 -9.69 -16.84
N LEU A 316 3.39 -9.75 -15.86
CA LEU A 316 2.22 -8.88 -15.78
C LEU A 316 2.41 -7.79 -14.71
N LEU A 317 2.15 -6.56 -15.07
CA LEU A 317 1.98 -5.46 -14.12
C LEU A 317 0.49 -5.28 -13.82
N ALA A 318 0.11 -5.46 -12.55
CA ALA A 318 -1.23 -5.18 -12.04
C ALA A 318 -1.11 -4.62 -10.62
N HIS A 319 -1.63 -3.42 -10.39
CA HIS A 319 -1.39 -2.70 -9.13
C HIS A 319 -1.82 -3.50 -7.89
N GLN A 320 -3.07 -4.02 -7.88
CA GLN A 320 -3.59 -4.74 -6.72
C GLN A 320 -3.28 -6.24 -6.78
N PRO A 321 -2.73 -6.82 -5.68
CA PRO A 321 -2.43 -8.26 -5.60
C PRO A 321 -3.59 -9.17 -5.92
N LYS A 322 -4.82 -8.79 -5.57
CA LYS A 322 -6.03 -9.60 -5.82
C LYS A 322 -6.32 -9.88 -7.31
N PHE A 323 -5.65 -9.19 -8.23
CA PHE A 323 -5.73 -9.50 -9.65
C PHE A 323 -5.12 -10.86 -10.00
N VAL A 324 -4.31 -11.43 -9.10
CA VAL A 324 -3.58 -12.69 -9.31
C VAL A 324 -4.48 -13.88 -9.60
N ASP A 325 -5.72 -13.90 -9.11
CA ASP A 325 -6.64 -15.00 -9.41
C ASP A 325 -6.98 -15.07 -10.91
N ARG A 326 -7.15 -13.90 -11.56
CA ARG A 326 -7.31 -13.81 -13.03
C ARG A 326 -6.01 -14.15 -13.75
N ALA A 327 -4.90 -13.61 -13.27
CA ALA A 327 -3.57 -13.89 -13.84
C ALA A 327 -3.27 -15.41 -13.81
N ALA A 328 -3.58 -16.09 -12.71
CA ALA A 328 -3.38 -17.54 -12.57
C ALA A 328 -4.29 -18.35 -13.48
N ALA A 329 -5.54 -17.92 -13.67
CA ALA A 329 -6.47 -18.57 -14.59
C ALA A 329 -6.00 -18.49 -16.05
N ASP A 330 -5.42 -17.36 -16.46
CA ASP A 330 -4.89 -17.11 -17.80
C ASP A 330 -3.41 -17.54 -17.96
N GLY A 331 -2.82 -18.19 -16.93
CA GLY A 331 -1.51 -18.81 -16.99
C GLY A 331 -0.33 -17.83 -17.08
N ILE A 332 -0.42 -16.67 -16.46
CA ILE A 332 0.66 -15.71 -16.28
C ILE A 332 1.80 -16.34 -15.45
N ASP A 333 3.06 -16.05 -15.78
CA ASP A 333 4.20 -16.60 -15.06
C ASP A 333 4.56 -15.77 -13.82
N LEU A 334 4.57 -14.44 -13.94
CA LEU A 334 4.89 -13.53 -12.85
C LEU A 334 4.00 -12.29 -12.88
N GLN A 335 3.30 -12.00 -11.79
CA GLN A 335 2.61 -10.73 -11.56
C GLN A 335 3.42 -9.87 -10.60
N LEU A 336 3.58 -8.57 -10.93
CA LEU A 336 4.16 -7.55 -10.05
C LEU A 336 3.05 -6.62 -9.56
N SER A 337 2.99 -6.43 -8.23
CA SER A 337 1.96 -5.61 -7.57
C SER A 337 2.54 -4.75 -6.46
N GLY A 338 1.82 -3.67 -6.12
CA GLY A 338 2.03 -2.80 -4.97
C GLY A 338 0.84 -2.80 -4.03
N HIS A 339 0.24 -1.60 -3.82
CA HIS A 339 -1.04 -1.35 -3.14
C HIS A 339 -1.07 -1.58 -1.62
N THR A 340 -0.47 -2.64 -1.13
CA THR A 340 -0.62 -3.07 0.27
C THR A 340 0.19 -2.27 1.27
N HIS A 341 1.24 -1.60 0.82
CA HIS A 341 2.26 -0.95 1.67
C HIS A 341 2.87 -1.85 2.76
N GLY A 342 2.66 -3.18 2.68
CA GLY A 342 2.99 -4.09 3.77
C GLY A 342 2.20 -3.78 5.06
N GLY A 343 1.05 -3.08 4.93
CA GLY A 343 0.24 -2.59 6.04
C GLY A 343 0.72 -1.29 6.67
N GLN A 344 1.79 -0.69 6.17
CA GLN A 344 2.38 0.63 6.50
C GLN A 344 2.59 0.92 8.00
N ILE A 345 1.55 0.85 8.85
CA ILE A 345 1.61 1.07 10.30
C ILE A 345 0.99 -0.13 11.01
N TRP A 346 1.83 -0.93 11.67
CA TRP A 346 1.37 -2.11 12.41
C TRP A 346 0.30 -1.72 13.46
N PRO A 347 -0.79 -2.48 13.64
CA PRO A 347 -1.13 -3.78 13.04
C PRO A 347 -2.10 -3.69 11.84
N PHE A 348 -2.13 -2.60 11.09
CA PHE A 348 -3.05 -2.38 9.97
C PHE A 348 -2.95 -3.49 8.89
N HIS A 349 -1.83 -4.19 8.82
CA HIS A 349 -1.63 -5.32 7.90
C HIS A 349 -2.67 -6.45 8.05
N HIS A 350 -3.29 -6.61 9.23
CA HIS A 350 -4.37 -7.57 9.41
C HIS A 350 -5.62 -7.16 8.63
N LEU A 351 -5.91 -5.86 8.55
CA LEU A 351 -7.03 -5.34 7.77
C LEU A 351 -6.76 -5.46 6.26
N VAL A 352 -5.53 -5.18 5.82
CA VAL A 352 -5.12 -5.36 4.41
C VAL A 352 -5.33 -6.79 3.94
N ARG A 353 -5.02 -7.80 4.78
CA ARG A 353 -5.19 -9.22 4.45
C ARG A 353 -6.64 -9.66 4.31
N ILE A 354 -7.62 -8.85 4.72
CA ILE A 354 -9.05 -9.16 4.49
C ILE A 354 -9.41 -9.00 3.01
N ASP A 355 -8.79 -8.03 2.32
CA ASP A 355 -9.07 -7.73 0.91
C ASP A 355 -8.01 -8.29 -0.06
N GLN A 356 -6.75 -8.43 0.40
CA GLN A 356 -5.63 -8.78 -0.48
C GLN A 356 -5.06 -10.16 -0.13
N PRO A 357 -4.83 -11.04 -1.13
CA PRO A 357 -4.34 -12.41 -0.91
C PRO A 357 -2.88 -12.46 -0.45
N ALA A 358 -2.10 -11.41 -0.72
CA ALA A 358 -0.71 -11.28 -0.32
C ALA A 358 -0.43 -9.90 0.22
N LEU A 359 0.39 -9.83 1.28
CA LEU A 359 0.77 -8.58 1.92
C LEU A 359 2.11 -8.04 1.39
N ALA A 360 3.09 -8.90 1.20
CA ALA A 360 4.42 -8.55 0.70
C ALA A 360 5.25 -9.79 0.36
N GLY A 361 6.17 -9.63 -0.60
CA GLY A 361 7.09 -10.68 -1.01
C GLY A 361 6.57 -11.57 -2.11
N LEU A 362 7.27 -12.68 -2.37
CA LEU A 362 6.95 -13.63 -3.42
C LEU A 362 6.03 -14.74 -2.89
N SER A 363 4.95 -15.03 -3.61
CA SER A 363 4.00 -16.11 -3.32
C SER A 363 3.59 -16.82 -4.61
N ARG A 364 3.18 -18.10 -4.49
CA ARG A 364 2.71 -18.91 -5.62
C ARG A 364 1.19 -18.98 -5.60
N HIS A 365 0.57 -18.80 -6.77
CA HIS A 365 -0.85 -18.88 -6.99
C HIS A 365 -1.17 -19.83 -8.17
N GLY A 366 -2.19 -20.66 -8.02
CA GLY A 366 -2.47 -21.71 -9.00
C GLY A 366 -1.29 -22.67 -9.16
N THR A 367 -1.12 -23.20 -10.37
CA THR A 367 -0.08 -24.23 -10.65
C THR A 367 1.28 -23.63 -10.93
N ARG A 368 1.37 -22.42 -11.53
CA ARG A 368 2.64 -21.83 -11.94
C ARG A 368 2.83 -20.35 -11.65
N THR A 369 1.75 -19.58 -11.49
CA THR A 369 1.83 -18.12 -11.35
C THR A 369 2.53 -17.72 -10.08
N LEU A 370 3.53 -16.88 -10.20
CA LEU A 370 4.18 -16.20 -9.09
C LEU A 370 3.60 -14.78 -8.97
N LEU A 371 3.35 -14.36 -7.74
CA LEU A 371 2.99 -12.98 -7.40
C LEU A 371 4.09 -12.38 -6.53
N TYR A 372 4.67 -11.28 -6.97
CA TYR A 372 5.47 -10.44 -6.12
C TYR A 372 4.67 -9.20 -5.70
N THR A 373 4.45 -9.05 -4.40
CA THR A 373 3.81 -7.88 -3.82
C THR A 373 4.87 -7.02 -3.14
N SER A 374 5.06 -5.80 -3.62
CA SER A 374 5.96 -4.83 -3.00
C SER A 374 5.31 -4.17 -1.78
N ARG A 375 6.15 -3.77 -0.81
CA ARG A 375 5.72 -2.92 0.31
C ARG A 375 5.58 -1.46 -0.06
N GLY A 376 5.75 -1.12 -1.34
CA GLY A 376 5.73 0.25 -1.80
C GLY A 376 7.03 1.01 -1.56
N THR A 377 7.32 1.96 -2.43
CA THR A 377 8.52 2.80 -2.38
C THR A 377 8.31 4.03 -1.49
N GLY A 378 7.12 4.64 -1.55
CA GLY A 378 6.71 5.80 -0.74
C GLY A 378 5.92 5.44 0.52
N PHE A 379 4.99 6.28 0.88
CA PHE A 379 3.97 6.07 1.92
C PHE A 379 2.68 6.77 1.51
N TRP A 380 1.57 6.24 1.93
CA TRP A 380 0.23 6.80 1.71
C TRP A 380 -0.30 7.47 2.98
N GLY A 381 -0.91 8.66 2.85
CA GLY A 381 -1.55 9.38 3.95
C GLY A 381 -0.60 9.65 5.12
N PRO A 382 -0.75 8.98 6.29
CA PRO A 382 0.10 9.16 7.46
C PRO A 382 1.60 9.01 7.15
N PRO A 383 2.44 10.01 7.48
CA PRO A 383 3.85 10.01 7.14
C PRO A 383 4.69 9.12 8.07
N PHE A 384 4.20 7.91 8.33
CA PHE A 384 4.84 6.94 9.21
C PHE A 384 4.89 5.55 8.59
N ARG A 385 6.00 4.83 8.81
CA ARG A 385 6.12 3.41 8.54
C ARG A 385 6.57 2.68 9.80
N VAL A 386 5.67 1.92 10.41
CA VAL A 386 5.93 1.19 11.67
C VAL A 386 5.90 -0.30 11.38
N PHE A 387 7.05 -0.97 11.47
CA PHE A 387 7.30 -2.38 11.15
C PHE A 387 6.99 -2.82 9.71
N ALA A 388 6.81 -1.86 8.81
CA ALA A 388 6.60 -2.07 7.38
C ALA A 388 7.51 -1.16 6.54
N PRO A 389 8.83 -1.42 6.51
CA PRO A 389 9.78 -0.58 5.79
C PRO A 389 9.47 -0.55 4.29
N SER A 390 9.67 0.61 3.66
CA SER A 390 9.57 0.77 2.20
C SER A 390 10.70 0.06 1.47
N GLU A 391 10.50 -0.27 0.20
CA GLU A 391 11.48 -0.98 -0.61
C GLU A 391 11.54 -0.49 -2.06
N ILE A 392 12.71 -0.64 -2.68
CA ILE A 392 12.94 -0.73 -4.11
C ILE A 392 13.26 -2.19 -4.37
N THR A 393 12.56 -2.86 -5.28
CA THR A 393 12.80 -4.28 -5.52
C THR A 393 13.62 -4.49 -6.77
N LEU A 394 14.68 -5.29 -6.67
CA LEU A 394 15.44 -5.82 -7.81
C LEU A 394 15.15 -7.32 -7.93
N LEU A 395 14.38 -7.68 -8.94
CA LEU A 395 14.15 -9.07 -9.34
C LEU A 395 15.17 -9.44 -10.41
N VAL A 396 15.87 -10.55 -10.21
CA VAL A 396 16.74 -11.14 -11.24
C VAL A 396 16.03 -12.39 -11.74
N LEU A 397 15.58 -12.35 -12.99
CA LEU A 397 14.86 -13.47 -13.58
C LEU A 397 15.84 -14.61 -13.89
N ARG A 398 15.45 -15.84 -13.55
CA ARG A 398 16.27 -17.03 -13.74
C ARG A 398 15.58 -18.05 -14.64
N SER A 399 16.33 -18.54 -15.62
CA SER A 399 15.91 -19.64 -16.46
C SER A 399 16.19 -20.99 -15.78
N PRO A 400 15.26 -21.96 -15.83
CA PRO A 400 15.52 -23.31 -15.33
C PRO A 400 16.50 -24.10 -16.22
N HIS A 401 16.79 -23.60 -17.42
CA HIS A 401 17.63 -24.29 -18.43
C HIS A 401 19.12 -24.05 -18.24
N LEU A 402 19.53 -23.25 -17.27
CA LEU A 402 20.93 -23.07 -16.91
C LEU A 402 21.19 -23.70 -15.54
N PRO A 403 22.33 -24.38 -15.33
CA PRO A 403 22.70 -24.89 -14.02
C PRO A 403 22.81 -23.71 -13.05
N THR A 404 22.19 -23.85 -11.88
CA THR A 404 22.38 -22.89 -10.78
C THR A 404 23.87 -22.84 -10.48
N SER A 405 24.50 -21.68 -10.67
CA SER A 405 25.89 -21.49 -10.23
C SER A 405 25.98 -21.77 -8.73
N PRO A 406 26.99 -22.52 -8.29
CA PRO A 406 27.17 -22.91 -6.90
C PRO A 406 27.32 -21.71 -5.94
#